data_75eced023ac3c49621bf1a7ab834ab78
#
_entry.id   75eced023ac3c49621bf1a7ab834ab78
#
_cell.length_a   1.000
_cell.length_b   1.000
_cell.length_c   1.000
_cell.angle_alpha   90.00
_cell.angle_beta   90.00
_cell.angle_gamma   90.00
#
_symmetry.space_group_name_H-M   'P 1'
#
loop_
_entity.id
_entity.type
_entity.pdbx_description
1 polymer ?
#
loop_
_entity_poly.entity_id
_entity_poly.type
_entity_poly.pdbx_seq_one_letter_code
_entity_poly.pdbx_strand_id
1 'polypeptide(L)'
;LNTYLGIDVGGTSIKYGVYDKYGNEVKKGKSKIRTPKYDMSKFIKSIKSIMDECGPVDGVGLSVPGCVNPNNGYIQDGGSIRILDKINIKYILEKELGKTVEVENDANCALLAEKWIGNATECSNFVCITLGTGIGGALYINNGLVSGNNYFSGEFGYMILDNIHEKYRLKTLNKTSSTVSFVREIANKKGVNSKSLDGVSVFDMIQNKDNEVLELYKMWIRRVAICIYNVGFIVDPEKILIGGGISNQPIFIEDLKSEMKRLSIELIKETGKIENLYKKWNIGPCKFFNDSGQIGAIYNYIVRNEL
;
A
#
# COMPACT_ATOMS: atom_id res chain seq x y z
N LEU A 1 -27.88 -9.11 -10.22
CA LEU A 1 -26.44 -9.19 -9.96
C LEU A 1 -26.18 -8.49 -8.64
N ASN A 2 -25.56 -9.21 -7.68
CA ASN A 2 -25.16 -8.59 -6.44
C ASN A 2 -24.02 -7.62 -6.74
N THR A 3 -24.16 -6.38 -6.26
CA THR A 3 -23.20 -5.30 -6.48
C THR A 3 -22.77 -4.69 -5.15
N TYR A 4 -21.50 -4.31 -5.05
CA TYR A 4 -20.87 -3.82 -3.85
C TYR A 4 -20.19 -2.49 -4.11
N LEU A 5 -20.30 -1.57 -3.16
CA LEU A 5 -19.62 -0.29 -3.20
C LEU A 5 -18.28 -0.40 -2.50
N GLY A 6 -17.20 -0.20 -3.23
CA GLY A 6 -15.86 -0.05 -2.69
C GLY A 6 -15.51 1.42 -2.50
N ILE A 7 -15.07 1.78 -1.31
CA ILE A 7 -14.65 3.15 -0.97
C ILE A 7 -13.23 3.10 -0.45
N ASP A 8 -12.33 3.89 -1.05
CA ASP A 8 -10.94 4.07 -0.62
C ASP A 8 -10.75 5.49 -0.05
N VAL A 9 -10.55 5.58 1.25
CA VAL A 9 -10.41 6.84 1.98
C VAL A 9 -8.93 7.18 2.12
N GLY A 10 -8.39 7.84 1.12
CA GLY A 10 -7.02 8.34 1.18
C GLY A 10 -6.88 9.64 1.97
N GLY A 11 -5.65 9.95 2.37
CA GLY A 11 -5.35 11.17 3.12
C GLY A 11 -5.67 12.49 2.39
N THR A 12 -5.93 12.49 1.10
CA THR A 12 -6.24 13.69 0.31
C THR A 12 -7.61 13.62 -0.35
N SER A 13 -7.99 12.45 -0.82
CA SER A 13 -9.25 12.23 -1.55
C SER A 13 -9.84 10.87 -1.25
N ILE A 14 -11.15 10.78 -1.34
CA ILE A 14 -11.94 9.56 -1.33
C ILE A 14 -12.16 9.14 -2.78
N LYS A 15 -11.90 7.88 -3.08
CA LYS A 15 -12.21 7.23 -4.35
C LYS A 15 -13.24 6.14 -4.11
N TYR A 16 -14.02 5.80 -5.12
CA TYR A 16 -15.06 4.79 -5.00
C TYR A 16 -15.42 4.19 -6.35
N GLY A 17 -16.01 3.01 -6.32
CA GLY A 17 -16.54 2.31 -7.48
C GLY A 17 -17.47 1.20 -7.06
N VAL A 18 -18.36 0.79 -7.97
CA VAL A 18 -19.29 -0.33 -7.77
C VAL A 18 -18.83 -1.51 -8.63
N TYR A 19 -18.72 -2.66 -8.00
CA TYR A 19 -18.28 -3.90 -8.64
C TYR A 19 -19.24 -5.04 -8.35
N ASP A 20 -19.31 -6.00 -9.26
CA ASP A 20 -19.99 -7.26 -8.98
C ASP A 20 -19.13 -8.22 -8.15
N LYS A 21 -19.69 -9.36 -7.76
CA LYS A 21 -18.97 -10.37 -6.96
C LYS A 21 -17.81 -11.06 -7.70
N TYR A 22 -17.63 -10.80 -8.97
CA TYR A 22 -16.52 -11.32 -9.79
C TYR A 22 -15.42 -10.30 -10.01
N GLY A 23 -15.60 -9.07 -9.50
CA GLY A 23 -14.64 -7.99 -9.66
C GLY A 23 -14.79 -7.17 -10.93
N ASN A 24 -15.87 -7.35 -11.67
CA ASN A 24 -16.15 -6.51 -12.82
C ASN A 24 -16.69 -5.15 -12.36
N GLU A 25 -16.09 -4.07 -12.88
CA GLU A 25 -16.55 -2.70 -12.59
C GLU A 25 -17.92 -2.45 -13.24
N VAL A 26 -18.94 -2.27 -12.40
CA VAL A 26 -20.31 -1.96 -12.82
C VAL A 26 -20.50 -0.46 -13.00
N LYS A 27 -19.87 0.32 -12.10
CA LYS A 27 -19.94 1.78 -12.13
C LYS A 27 -18.69 2.39 -11.57
N LYS A 28 -18.06 3.26 -12.32
CA LYS A 28 -16.92 4.07 -11.87
C LYS A 28 -17.38 5.31 -11.14
N GLY A 29 -16.73 5.64 -10.02
CA GLY A 29 -16.97 6.91 -9.33
C GLY A 29 -16.65 8.11 -10.23
N LYS A 30 -17.54 9.10 -10.28
CA LYS A 30 -17.44 10.23 -11.21
C LYS A 30 -16.36 11.23 -10.84
N SER A 31 -16.05 11.38 -9.54
CA SER A 31 -15.10 12.39 -9.06
C SER A 31 -14.38 11.95 -7.79
N LYS A 32 -13.15 12.46 -7.62
CA LYS A 32 -12.44 12.34 -6.35
C LYS A 32 -13.01 13.36 -5.37
N ILE A 33 -13.55 12.91 -4.25
CA ILE A 33 -14.04 13.79 -3.19
C ILE A 33 -12.87 14.12 -2.27
N ARG A 34 -12.68 15.40 -1.92
CA ARG A 34 -11.66 15.79 -0.94
C ARG A 34 -11.99 15.18 0.42
N THR A 35 -11.02 14.52 1.04
CA THR A 35 -11.20 13.86 2.36
C THR A 35 -11.45 14.91 3.46
N PRO A 36 -12.59 14.85 4.17
CA PRO A 36 -12.86 15.75 5.30
C PRO A 36 -12.13 15.28 6.57
N LYS A 37 -10.83 15.57 6.68
CA LYS A 37 -9.94 15.06 7.74
C LYS A 37 -10.23 15.54 9.17
N TYR A 38 -11.00 16.59 9.33
CA TYR A 38 -11.19 17.29 10.60
C TYR A 38 -12.66 17.41 11.03
N ASP A 39 -13.57 16.79 10.27
CA ASP A 39 -15.01 16.94 10.49
C ASP A 39 -15.73 15.62 10.17
N MET A 40 -16.11 14.90 11.21
CA MET A 40 -16.79 13.60 11.11
C MET A 40 -18.16 13.73 10.43
N SER A 41 -18.91 14.79 10.70
CA SER A 41 -20.23 15.01 10.07
C SER A 41 -20.09 15.19 8.56
N LYS A 42 -19.09 15.95 8.11
CA LYS A 42 -18.80 16.10 6.68
C LYS A 42 -18.28 14.81 6.07
N PHE A 43 -17.49 14.03 6.82
CA PHE A 43 -17.03 12.73 6.36
C PHE A 43 -18.22 11.79 6.10
N ILE A 44 -19.09 11.60 7.07
CA ILE A 44 -20.31 10.78 6.94
C ILE A 44 -21.19 11.29 5.78
N LYS A 45 -21.40 12.60 5.68
CA LYS A 45 -22.18 13.21 4.59
C LYS A 45 -21.56 12.91 3.22
N SER A 46 -20.23 12.91 3.10
CA SER A 46 -19.55 12.55 1.86
C SER A 46 -19.78 11.08 1.49
N ILE A 47 -19.72 10.16 2.47
CA ILE A 47 -20.00 8.74 2.23
C ILE A 47 -21.47 8.52 1.82
N LYS A 48 -22.42 9.20 2.46
CA LYS A 48 -23.85 9.16 2.06
C LYS A 48 -24.05 9.65 0.62
N SER A 49 -23.43 10.77 0.25
CA SER A 49 -23.52 11.31 -1.10
C SER A 49 -22.93 10.34 -2.15
N ILE A 50 -21.87 9.62 -1.82
CA ILE A 50 -21.33 8.55 -2.68
C ILE A 50 -22.35 7.42 -2.85
N MET A 51 -22.97 7.00 -1.75
CA MET A 51 -23.99 5.96 -1.76
C MET A 51 -25.18 6.35 -2.64
N ASP A 52 -25.68 7.57 -2.47
CA ASP A 52 -26.80 8.12 -3.27
C ASP A 52 -26.44 8.18 -4.76
N GLU A 53 -25.22 8.61 -5.08
CA GLU A 53 -24.73 8.64 -6.47
C GLU A 53 -24.61 7.23 -7.07
N CYS A 54 -24.11 6.26 -6.30
CA CYS A 54 -23.90 4.91 -6.79
C CYS A 54 -25.22 4.14 -7.03
N GLY A 55 -26.25 4.48 -6.27
CA GLY A 55 -27.53 3.78 -6.30
C GLY A 55 -27.53 2.53 -5.40
N PRO A 56 -28.52 1.65 -5.56
CA PRO A 56 -28.67 0.50 -4.69
C PRO A 56 -27.48 -0.47 -4.82
N VAL A 57 -26.90 -0.85 -3.68
CA VAL A 57 -25.85 -1.86 -3.56
C VAL A 57 -26.15 -2.81 -2.41
N ASP A 58 -25.60 -4.01 -2.42
CA ASP A 58 -25.86 -5.04 -1.41
C ASP A 58 -24.99 -4.87 -0.16
N GLY A 59 -23.84 -4.20 -0.30
CA GLY A 59 -22.93 -3.93 0.80
C GLY A 59 -21.83 -2.95 0.47
N VAL A 60 -21.06 -2.55 1.50
CA VAL A 60 -20.02 -1.54 1.40
C VAL A 60 -18.70 -2.06 1.96
N GLY A 61 -17.65 -2.04 1.14
CA GLY A 61 -16.27 -2.24 1.58
C GLY A 61 -15.58 -0.89 1.74
N LEU A 62 -14.93 -0.67 2.88
CA LEU A 62 -14.22 0.56 3.20
C LEU A 62 -12.74 0.30 3.43
N SER A 63 -11.88 0.92 2.62
CA SER A 63 -10.43 1.00 2.80
C SER A 63 -10.09 2.30 3.52
N VAL A 64 -9.31 2.22 4.61
CA VAL A 64 -8.89 3.38 5.40
C VAL A 64 -7.42 3.25 5.80
N PRO A 65 -6.69 4.37 5.99
CA PRO A 65 -5.34 4.31 6.54
C PRO A 65 -5.36 3.97 8.03
N GLY A 66 -4.25 3.41 8.51
CA GLY A 66 -3.99 3.20 9.92
C GLY A 66 -4.33 1.82 10.45
N CYS A 67 -4.42 1.70 11.77
CA CYS A 67 -4.57 0.43 12.48
C CYS A 67 -6.05 0.08 12.67
N VAL A 68 -6.51 -0.90 11.90
CA VAL A 68 -7.93 -1.33 11.86
C VAL A 68 -8.07 -2.72 12.49
N ASN A 69 -9.02 -2.85 13.42
CA ASN A 69 -9.52 -4.16 13.84
C ASN A 69 -10.58 -4.63 12.85
N PRO A 70 -10.26 -5.61 11.98
CA PRO A 70 -11.18 -5.99 10.93
C PRO A 70 -12.43 -6.75 11.45
N ASN A 71 -12.41 -7.25 12.70
CA ASN A 71 -13.54 -8.00 13.25
C ASN A 71 -14.72 -7.10 13.65
N ASN A 72 -14.44 -5.87 14.03
CA ASN A 72 -15.47 -4.94 14.47
C ASN A 72 -15.39 -3.54 13.84
N GLY A 73 -14.41 -3.29 12.97
CA GLY A 73 -14.20 -2.01 12.30
C GLY A 73 -13.74 -0.87 13.25
N TYR A 74 -13.20 -1.22 14.44
CA TYR A 74 -12.59 -0.24 15.33
C TYR A 74 -11.23 0.20 14.77
N ILE A 75 -11.03 1.50 14.70
CA ILE A 75 -9.77 2.10 14.27
C ILE A 75 -9.03 2.63 15.48
N GLN A 76 -7.88 2.03 15.81
CA GLN A 76 -7.07 2.44 16.94
C GLN A 76 -6.29 3.73 16.65
N ASP A 77 -5.74 3.85 15.43
CA ASP A 77 -5.03 5.01 14.90
C ASP A 77 -5.42 5.17 13.43
N GLY A 78 -6.01 6.30 13.07
CA GLY A 78 -6.47 6.62 11.72
C GLY A 78 -5.36 7.12 10.78
N GLY A 79 -4.11 7.03 11.19
CA GLY A 79 -2.96 7.43 10.38
C GLY A 79 -3.02 8.90 9.98
N SER A 80 -3.22 9.15 8.70
CA SER A 80 -3.32 10.52 8.16
C SER A 80 -4.68 11.19 8.38
N ILE A 81 -5.68 10.48 8.93
CA ILE A 81 -7.08 10.93 9.09
C ILE A 81 -7.49 10.85 10.55
N ARG A 82 -7.10 11.84 11.34
CA ARG A 82 -7.26 11.85 12.80
C ARG A 82 -8.70 11.76 13.32
N ILE A 83 -9.70 12.13 12.55
CA ILE A 83 -11.11 11.95 12.94
C ILE A 83 -11.50 10.47 13.04
N LEU A 84 -10.68 9.56 12.51
CA LEU A 84 -10.88 8.13 12.60
C LEU A 84 -10.19 7.50 13.82
N ASP A 85 -9.42 8.27 14.62
CA ASP A 85 -8.75 7.75 15.80
C ASP A 85 -9.73 7.29 16.86
N LYS A 86 -9.55 6.07 17.36
CA LYS A 86 -10.28 5.48 18.48
C LYS A 86 -11.81 5.42 18.31
N ILE A 87 -12.27 5.16 17.07
CA ILE A 87 -13.70 5.02 16.78
C ILE A 87 -14.02 3.68 16.12
N ASN A 88 -15.28 3.26 16.27
CA ASN A 88 -15.84 2.14 15.52
C ASN A 88 -16.58 2.69 14.29
N ILE A 89 -15.83 2.85 13.18
CA ILE A 89 -16.39 3.43 11.95
C ILE A 89 -17.38 2.48 11.27
N LYS A 90 -17.20 1.18 11.39
CA LYS A 90 -18.15 0.17 10.88
C LYS A 90 -19.54 0.41 11.46
N TYR A 91 -19.65 0.43 12.78
CA TYR A 91 -20.94 0.65 13.47
C TYR A 91 -21.59 1.99 13.07
N ILE A 92 -20.78 3.07 12.99
CA ILE A 92 -21.27 4.39 12.62
C ILE A 92 -21.86 4.36 11.20
N LEU A 93 -21.12 3.80 10.24
CA LEU A 93 -21.56 3.78 8.85
C LEU A 93 -22.72 2.81 8.61
N GLU A 94 -22.76 1.66 9.27
CA GLU A 94 -23.89 0.74 9.18
C GLU A 94 -25.20 1.40 9.62
N LYS A 95 -25.16 2.13 10.75
CA LYS A 95 -26.30 2.91 11.25
C LYS A 95 -26.72 4.01 10.27
N GLU A 96 -25.78 4.70 9.66
CA GLU A 96 -26.04 5.85 8.79
C GLU A 96 -26.46 5.46 7.37
N LEU A 97 -26.01 4.31 6.88
CA LEU A 97 -26.27 3.84 5.51
C LEU A 97 -27.37 2.78 5.43
N GLY A 98 -27.71 2.14 6.55
CA GLY A 98 -28.64 1.00 6.57
C GLY A 98 -28.15 -0.21 5.76
N LYS A 99 -26.83 -0.37 5.65
CA LYS A 99 -26.15 -1.44 4.90
C LYS A 99 -25.03 -2.04 5.73
N THR A 100 -24.73 -3.31 5.52
CA THR A 100 -23.53 -3.95 6.09
C THR A 100 -22.28 -3.28 5.53
N VAL A 101 -21.34 -2.96 6.41
CA VAL A 101 -20.06 -2.32 6.09
C VAL A 101 -18.92 -3.19 6.58
N GLU A 102 -17.94 -3.49 5.76
CA GLU A 102 -16.67 -4.07 6.20
C GLU A 102 -15.53 -3.07 6.02
N VAL A 103 -14.61 -3.05 6.99
CA VAL A 103 -13.54 -2.05 7.05
C VAL A 103 -12.20 -2.75 7.11
N GLU A 104 -11.24 -2.30 6.31
CA GLU A 104 -9.89 -2.84 6.31
C GLU A 104 -8.85 -1.73 6.07
N ASN A 105 -7.61 -2.01 6.47
CA ASN A 105 -6.47 -1.13 6.21
C ASN A 105 -6.18 -1.00 4.71
N ASP A 106 -5.69 0.15 4.27
CA ASP A 106 -5.44 0.47 2.86
C ASP A 106 -4.38 -0.43 2.20
N ALA A 107 -3.29 -0.78 2.90
CA ALA A 107 -2.28 -1.70 2.38
C ALA A 107 -2.80 -3.14 2.32
N ASN A 108 -3.61 -3.55 3.30
CA ASN A 108 -4.29 -4.83 3.28
C ASN A 108 -5.29 -4.92 2.11
N CYS A 109 -6.05 -3.85 1.87
CA CYS A 109 -6.93 -3.76 0.69
C CYS A 109 -6.13 -3.86 -0.61
N ALA A 110 -4.99 -3.18 -0.72
CA ALA A 110 -4.15 -3.30 -1.92
C ALA A 110 -3.70 -4.76 -2.16
N LEU A 111 -3.30 -5.47 -1.12
CA LEU A 111 -2.96 -6.89 -1.20
C LEU A 111 -4.18 -7.74 -1.59
N LEU A 112 -5.34 -7.50 -0.99
CA LEU A 112 -6.56 -8.26 -1.26
C LEU A 112 -7.06 -8.08 -2.70
N ALA A 113 -6.88 -6.90 -3.28
CA ALA A 113 -7.16 -6.67 -4.71
C ALA A 113 -6.29 -7.55 -5.61
N GLU A 114 -5.01 -7.67 -5.28
CA GLU A 114 -4.07 -8.53 -6.01
C GLU A 114 -4.40 -10.03 -5.85
N LYS A 115 -4.90 -10.44 -4.69
CA LYS A 115 -5.38 -11.80 -4.45
C LYS A 115 -6.63 -12.12 -5.25
N TRP A 116 -7.59 -11.20 -5.30
CA TRP A 116 -8.90 -11.44 -5.92
C TRP A 116 -8.81 -11.56 -7.45
N ILE A 117 -8.35 -10.49 -8.11
CA ILE A 117 -8.37 -10.35 -9.58
C ILE A 117 -7.06 -9.75 -10.14
N GLY A 118 -6.01 -9.74 -9.32
CA GLY A 118 -4.72 -9.14 -9.65
C GLY A 118 -3.63 -10.13 -10.04
N ASN A 119 -2.42 -9.81 -9.65
CA ASN A 119 -1.21 -10.56 -10.01
C ASN A 119 -0.87 -11.69 -9.03
N ALA A 120 -1.70 -11.97 -8.00
CA ALA A 120 -1.46 -12.98 -6.98
C ALA A 120 -2.66 -13.94 -6.76
N THR A 121 -3.56 -14.09 -7.74
CA THR A 121 -4.76 -14.92 -7.64
C THR A 121 -4.48 -16.36 -7.21
N GLU A 122 -3.41 -16.96 -7.73
CA GLU A 122 -3.01 -18.34 -7.46
C GLU A 122 -2.07 -18.50 -6.25
N CYS A 123 -1.57 -17.38 -5.67
CA CYS A 123 -0.60 -17.46 -4.58
C CYS A 123 -1.28 -17.76 -3.24
N SER A 124 -0.69 -18.71 -2.50
CA SER A 124 -1.05 -19.00 -1.12
C SER A 124 -0.23 -18.19 -0.12
N ASN A 125 0.96 -17.74 -0.55
CA ASN A 125 1.89 -16.95 0.25
C ASN A 125 2.48 -15.84 -0.61
N PHE A 126 2.12 -14.60 -0.36
CA PHE A 126 2.69 -13.45 -1.06
C PHE A 126 2.68 -12.19 -0.19
N VAL A 127 3.45 -11.21 -0.61
CA VAL A 127 3.61 -9.93 0.08
C VAL A 127 3.31 -8.81 -0.89
N CYS A 128 2.59 -7.78 -0.43
CA CYS A 128 2.55 -6.48 -1.08
C CYS A 128 3.37 -5.48 -0.27
N ILE A 129 4.20 -4.69 -0.97
CA ILE A 129 4.94 -3.55 -0.39
C ILE A 129 4.55 -2.31 -1.16
N THR A 130 4.00 -1.31 -0.49
CA THR A 130 3.56 -0.06 -1.13
C THR A 130 4.56 1.06 -0.87
N LEU A 131 5.03 1.69 -1.94
CA LEU A 131 6.00 2.79 -1.90
C LEU A 131 5.31 4.11 -2.29
N GLY A 132 5.07 4.95 -1.30
CA GLY A 132 4.34 6.21 -1.47
C GLY A 132 4.82 7.30 -0.53
N THR A 133 3.90 7.96 0.17
CA THR A 133 4.21 8.92 1.24
C THR A 133 4.99 8.25 2.37
N GLY A 134 4.63 7.02 2.70
CA GLY A 134 5.35 6.09 3.53
C GLY A 134 5.67 4.81 2.78
N ILE A 135 6.13 3.81 3.52
CA ILE A 135 6.21 2.42 3.09
C ILE A 135 5.18 1.64 3.89
N GLY A 136 4.16 1.18 3.21
CA GLY A 136 3.18 0.26 3.77
C GLY A 136 3.44 -1.15 3.27
N GLY A 137 2.65 -2.08 3.76
CA GLY A 137 2.64 -3.42 3.24
C GLY A 137 1.63 -4.33 3.90
N ALA A 138 1.47 -5.49 3.32
CA ALA A 138 0.56 -6.51 3.80
C ALA A 138 1.11 -7.91 3.47
N LEU A 139 0.68 -8.87 4.26
CA LEU A 139 1.10 -10.27 4.18
C LEU A 139 -0.11 -11.16 3.94
N TYR A 140 -0.02 -12.06 2.97
CA TYR A 140 -0.98 -13.13 2.74
C TYR A 140 -0.25 -14.47 2.90
N ILE A 141 -0.58 -15.24 3.93
CA ILE A 141 0.15 -16.44 4.32
C ILE A 141 -0.85 -17.56 4.57
N ASN A 142 -0.56 -18.75 4.03
CA ASN A 142 -1.43 -19.94 4.17
C ASN A 142 -2.89 -19.64 3.77
N ASN A 143 -3.07 -18.96 2.64
CA ASN A 143 -4.38 -18.55 2.12
C ASN A 143 -5.17 -17.61 3.03
N GLY A 144 -4.49 -16.83 3.87
CA GLY A 144 -5.11 -15.84 4.76
C GLY A 144 -4.35 -14.53 4.85
N LEU A 145 -5.10 -13.43 4.99
CA LEU A 145 -4.55 -12.13 5.34
C LEU A 145 -4.00 -12.15 6.78
N VAL A 146 -2.77 -11.70 6.96
CA VAL A 146 -2.14 -11.63 8.29
C VAL A 146 -2.33 -10.25 8.88
N SER A 147 -3.27 -10.11 9.81
CA SER A 147 -3.50 -8.83 10.50
C SER A 147 -2.56 -8.61 11.68
N GLY A 148 -2.02 -9.69 12.28
CA GLY A 148 -1.23 -9.62 13.52
C GLY A 148 -2.08 -9.44 14.77
N ASN A 149 -1.47 -9.60 15.94
CA ASN A 149 -2.17 -9.50 17.22
C ASN A 149 -2.70 -8.09 17.52
N ASN A 150 -1.96 -7.07 17.09
CA ASN A 150 -2.30 -5.65 17.28
C ASN A 150 -2.63 -4.94 15.96
N TYR A 151 -2.88 -5.68 14.90
CA TYR A 151 -3.21 -5.16 13.56
C TYR A 151 -2.09 -4.29 12.92
N PHE A 152 -0.83 -4.57 13.27
CA PHE A 152 0.37 -3.90 12.73
C PHE A 152 1.20 -4.80 11.79
N SER A 153 0.68 -5.96 11.40
CA SER A 153 1.39 -6.82 10.46
C SER A 153 1.57 -6.11 9.12
N GLY A 154 2.77 -6.21 8.55
CA GLY A 154 3.05 -5.55 7.27
C GLY A 154 3.49 -4.09 7.36
N GLU A 155 3.57 -3.49 8.54
CA GLU A 155 4.04 -2.11 8.75
C GLU A 155 5.55 -1.97 8.51
N PHE A 156 6.01 -2.33 7.30
CA PHE A 156 7.43 -2.34 6.91
C PHE A 156 8.10 -0.96 7.03
N GLY A 157 7.33 0.10 6.92
CA GLY A 157 7.84 1.47 7.04
C GLY A 157 8.46 1.80 8.40
N TYR A 158 8.14 1.03 9.45
CA TYR A 158 8.73 1.17 10.78
C TYR A 158 10.01 0.35 10.98
N MET A 159 10.38 -0.50 10.02
CA MET A 159 11.65 -1.23 10.08
C MET A 159 12.84 -0.27 10.05
N ILE A 160 13.92 -0.69 10.70
CA ILE A 160 15.19 0.03 10.78
C ILE A 160 16.24 -0.84 10.09
N LEU A 161 16.91 -0.32 9.06
CA LEU A 161 17.92 -1.08 8.31
C LEU A 161 19.33 -0.90 8.91
N ASP A 162 19.69 0.32 9.25
CA ASP A 162 20.98 0.66 9.83
C ASP A 162 20.85 1.92 10.68
N ASN A 163 21.40 1.85 11.88
CA ASN A 163 21.45 3.00 12.78
C ASN A 163 22.61 2.96 13.76
N ILE A 164 23.60 2.08 13.53
CA ILE A 164 24.69 1.81 14.44
C ILE A 164 25.66 3.00 14.54
N HIS A 165 25.80 3.77 13.45
CA HIS A 165 26.77 4.85 13.31
C HIS A 165 26.20 6.26 13.49
N GLU A 166 24.88 6.42 13.50
CA GLU A 166 24.27 7.75 13.71
C GLU A 166 24.08 8.03 15.21
N LYS A 167 24.90 8.91 15.75
CA LYS A 167 24.70 9.45 17.08
C LYS A 167 23.25 9.95 17.25
N TYR A 168 22.35 9.09 17.80
CA TYR A 168 21.09 9.49 18.45
C TYR A 168 19.81 9.69 17.64
N ARG A 169 19.69 9.31 16.37
CA ARG A 169 18.39 9.34 15.67
C ARG A 169 18.09 8.07 14.92
N LEU A 170 17.13 7.30 15.44
CA LEU A 170 16.53 6.19 14.71
C LEU A 170 15.87 6.69 13.43
N LYS A 171 16.28 6.14 12.29
CA LYS A 171 15.66 6.39 10.99
C LYS A 171 14.93 5.15 10.52
N THR A 172 13.61 5.20 10.53
CA THR A 172 12.78 4.15 9.96
C THR A 172 12.79 4.22 8.43
N LEU A 173 12.41 3.13 7.78
CA LEU A 173 12.26 3.07 6.32
C LEU A 173 11.32 4.15 5.77
N ASN A 174 10.27 4.52 6.48
CA ASN A 174 9.43 5.65 6.11
C ASN A 174 10.21 6.94 5.87
N LYS A 175 11.26 7.17 6.67
CA LYS A 175 12.09 8.38 6.61
C LYS A 175 13.26 8.29 5.63
N THR A 176 13.67 7.09 5.25
CA THR A 176 14.87 6.87 4.42
C THR A 176 14.59 6.30 3.05
N SER A 177 13.45 5.62 2.87
CA SER A 177 13.21 4.79 1.70
C SER A 177 11.81 4.95 1.10
N SER A 178 10.91 5.78 1.69
CA SER A 178 9.65 6.13 1.02
C SER A 178 9.90 6.99 -0.21
N THR A 179 8.97 7.00 -1.18
CA THR A 179 9.07 7.84 -2.38
C THR A 179 9.18 9.33 -2.00
N VAL A 180 8.40 9.77 -1.01
CA VAL A 180 8.46 11.17 -0.53
C VAL A 180 9.81 11.49 0.10
N SER A 181 10.41 10.55 0.85
CA SER A 181 11.75 10.77 1.42
C SER A 181 12.82 10.88 0.34
N PHE A 182 12.72 10.07 -0.71
CA PHE A 182 13.61 10.10 -1.86
C PHE A 182 13.51 11.43 -2.64
N VAL A 183 12.29 11.86 -2.97
CA VAL A 183 12.06 13.17 -3.62
C VAL A 183 12.62 14.32 -2.78
N ARG A 184 12.47 14.26 -1.47
CA ARG A 184 13.01 15.27 -0.55
C ARG A 184 14.55 15.25 -0.52
N GLU A 185 15.19 14.09 -0.55
CA GLU A 185 16.64 13.95 -0.59
C GLU A 185 17.20 14.60 -1.86
N ILE A 186 16.55 14.37 -3.01
CA ILE A 186 16.90 15.02 -4.29
C ILE A 186 16.69 16.53 -4.25
N ALA A 187 15.54 16.98 -3.74
CA ALA A 187 15.26 18.41 -3.63
C ALA A 187 16.32 19.14 -2.79
N ASN A 188 16.73 18.55 -1.66
CA ASN A 188 17.79 19.08 -0.81
C ASN A 188 19.14 19.14 -1.57
N LYS A 189 19.49 18.09 -2.32
CA LYS A 189 20.70 18.03 -3.11
C LYS A 189 20.73 19.09 -4.21
N LYS A 190 19.58 19.32 -4.85
CA LYS A 190 19.42 20.34 -5.91
C LYS A 190 19.21 21.75 -5.39
N GLY A 191 19.06 21.95 -4.07
CA GLY A 191 18.79 23.26 -3.48
C GLY A 191 17.41 23.85 -3.83
N VAL A 192 16.42 22.98 -4.13
CA VAL A 192 15.06 23.38 -4.51
C VAL A 192 14.05 23.00 -3.44
N ASN A 193 12.87 23.64 -3.48
CA ASN A 193 11.79 23.27 -2.56
C ASN A 193 11.24 21.89 -2.92
N SER A 194 11.13 21.00 -1.93
CA SER A 194 10.60 19.65 -2.15
C SER A 194 9.16 19.59 -2.66
N LYS A 195 8.40 20.68 -2.49
CA LYS A 195 7.05 20.80 -3.05
C LYS A 195 7.02 21.09 -4.55
N SER A 196 8.16 21.50 -5.13
CA SER A 196 8.29 21.74 -6.58
C SER A 196 8.69 20.49 -7.36
N LEU A 197 8.99 19.40 -6.67
CA LEU A 197 9.32 18.10 -7.27
C LEU A 197 8.27 17.05 -6.90
N ASP A 198 8.01 16.17 -7.84
CA ASP A 198 7.21 14.97 -7.64
C ASP A 198 7.97 13.72 -8.15
N GLY A 199 7.35 12.55 -7.99
CA GLY A 199 7.96 11.30 -8.46
C GLY A 199 8.20 11.27 -9.97
N VAL A 200 7.34 11.92 -10.76
CA VAL A 200 7.46 11.93 -12.23
C VAL A 200 8.69 12.73 -12.65
N SER A 201 8.80 13.97 -12.18
CA SER A 201 9.94 14.85 -12.48
C SER A 201 11.28 14.25 -12.02
N VAL A 202 11.30 13.51 -10.91
CA VAL A 202 12.50 12.81 -10.46
C VAL A 202 12.88 11.67 -11.42
N PHE A 203 11.91 10.90 -11.92
CA PHE A 203 12.20 9.85 -12.89
C PHE A 203 12.62 10.40 -14.25
N ASP A 204 12.12 11.56 -14.67
CA ASP A 204 12.63 12.27 -15.84
C ASP A 204 14.12 12.63 -15.69
N MET A 205 14.54 13.11 -14.51
CA MET A 205 15.95 13.37 -14.21
C MET A 205 16.80 12.09 -14.28
N ILE A 206 16.29 10.96 -13.77
CA ILE A 206 16.96 9.65 -13.83
C ILE A 206 17.14 9.23 -15.31
N GLN A 207 16.10 9.33 -16.12
CA GLN A 207 16.13 8.99 -17.55
C GLN A 207 17.09 9.90 -18.33
N ASN A 208 17.14 11.18 -17.97
CA ASN A 208 18.09 12.16 -18.55
C ASN A 208 19.51 12.03 -18.00
N LYS A 209 19.80 11.00 -17.20
CA LYS A 209 21.14 10.67 -16.66
C LYS A 209 21.77 11.79 -15.83
N ASP A 210 20.96 12.49 -15.03
CA ASP A 210 21.49 13.43 -14.03
C ASP A 210 22.34 12.67 -12.99
N ASN A 211 23.66 12.88 -13.00
CA ASN A 211 24.60 12.10 -12.21
C ASN A 211 24.34 12.18 -10.70
N GLU A 212 23.98 13.35 -10.18
CA GLU A 212 23.72 13.52 -8.75
C GLU A 212 22.43 12.78 -8.34
N VAL A 213 21.40 12.80 -9.19
CA VAL A 213 20.15 12.09 -8.98
C VAL A 213 20.36 10.58 -9.10
N LEU A 214 21.17 10.14 -10.06
CA LEU A 214 21.49 8.71 -10.24
C LEU A 214 22.22 8.11 -9.02
N GLU A 215 23.12 8.85 -8.37
CA GLU A 215 23.77 8.37 -7.15
C GLU A 215 22.77 8.19 -6.00
N LEU A 216 21.91 9.18 -5.77
CA LEU A 216 20.85 9.09 -4.75
C LEU A 216 19.85 7.98 -5.05
N TYR A 217 19.51 7.79 -6.33
CA TYR A 217 18.61 6.73 -6.78
C TYR A 217 19.19 5.33 -6.50
N LYS A 218 20.48 5.11 -6.81
CA LYS A 218 21.15 3.83 -6.52
C LYS A 218 21.14 3.52 -5.00
N MET A 219 21.42 4.53 -4.18
CA MET A 219 21.37 4.37 -2.72
C MET A 219 19.94 4.05 -2.24
N TRP A 220 18.95 4.73 -2.80
CA TRP A 220 17.55 4.53 -2.45
C TRP A 220 17.05 3.14 -2.87
N ILE A 221 17.31 2.71 -4.11
CA ILE A 221 16.99 1.36 -4.60
C ILE A 221 17.62 0.28 -3.71
N ARG A 222 18.89 0.47 -3.31
CA ARG A 222 19.56 -0.47 -2.42
C ARG A 222 18.86 -0.61 -1.08
N ARG A 223 18.41 0.49 -0.47
CA ARG A 223 17.63 0.46 0.79
C ARG A 223 16.32 -0.30 0.62
N VAL A 224 15.61 -0.06 -0.47
CA VAL A 224 14.37 -0.78 -0.81
C VAL A 224 14.65 -2.28 -1.04
N ALA A 225 15.70 -2.60 -1.78
CA ALA A 225 16.10 -3.99 -2.03
C ALA A 225 16.47 -4.73 -0.74
N ILE A 226 17.19 -4.10 0.19
CA ILE A 226 17.51 -4.70 1.51
C ILE A 226 16.22 -4.97 2.31
N CYS A 227 15.26 -4.04 2.29
CA CYS A 227 13.96 -4.26 2.93
C CYS A 227 13.27 -5.51 2.35
N ILE A 228 13.15 -5.58 1.02
CA ILE A 228 12.53 -6.71 0.32
C ILE A 228 13.27 -8.01 0.62
N TYR A 229 14.58 -7.97 0.65
CA TYR A 229 15.42 -9.11 0.96
C TYR A 229 15.15 -9.66 2.37
N ASN A 230 15.09 -8.78 3.36
CA ASN A 230 14.79 -9.15 4.74
C ASN A 230 13.38 -9.73 4.88
N VAL A 231 12.39 -9.11 4.26
CA VAL A 231 11.01 -9.61 4.23
C VAL A 231 10.94 -10.97 3.54
N GLY A 232 11.65 -11.12 2.41
CA GLY A 232 11.73 -12.38 1.69
C GLY A 232 12.25 -13.53 2.55
N PHE A 233 13.30 -13.32 3.34
CA PHE A 233 13.83 -14.33 4.25
C PHE A 233 12.94 -14.64 5.46
N ILE A 234 12.14 -13.68 5.90
CA ILE A 234 11.22 -13.90 7.03
C ILE A 234 9.98 -14.67 6.57
N VAL A 235 9.48 -14.38 5.36
CA VAL A 235 8.18 -14.86 4.88
C VAL A 235 8.32 -16.03 3.90
N ASP A 236 9.41 -16.09 3.12
CA ASP A 236 9.65 -16.99 1.97
C ASP A 236 8.43 -17.05 1.02
N PRO A 237 8.01 -15.92 0.44
CA PRO A 237 6.79 -15.85 -0.35
C PRO A 237 6.99 -16.35 -1.79
N GLU A 238 5.93 -16.81 -2.42
CA GLU A 238 5.89 -17.13 -3.86
C GLU A 238 6.07 -15.87 -4.72
N LYS A 239 5.56 -14.74 -4.23
CA LYS A 239 5.56 -13.46 -4.94
C LYS A 239 5.69 -12.27 -4.00
N ILE A 240 6.41 -11.25 -4.45
CA ILE A 240 6.47 -9.94 -3.80
C ILE A 240 6.00 -8.88 -4.81
N LEU A 241 4.87 -8.26 -4.52
CA LEU A 241 4.27 -7.24 -5.38
C LEU A 241 4.60 -5.84 -4.84
N ILE A 242 5.01 -4.97 -5.73
CA ILE A 242 5.35 -3.58 -5.40
C ILE A 242 4.24 -2.66 -5.88
N GLY A 243 3.60 -1.99 -4.94
CA GLY A 243 2.55 -1.01 -5.17
C GLY A 243 3.02 0.44 -4.98
N GLY A 244 2.09 1.38 -5.16
CA GLY A 244 2.35 2.81 -5.11
C GLY A 244 2.70 3.40 -6.48
N GLY A 245 2.64 4.73 -6.60
CA GLY A 245 2.79 5.42 -7.90
C GLY A 245 4.10 5.13 -8.62
N ILE A 246 5.16 4.81 -7.87
CA ILE A 246 6.49 4.53 -8.43
C ILE A 246 6.56 3.20 -9.18
N SER A 247 5.72 2.23 -8.83
CA SER A 247 5.70 0.92 -9.49
C SER A 247 5.19 0.98 -10.93
N ASN A 248 4.61 2.11 -11.34
CA ASN A 248 4.26 2.41 -12.74
C ASN A 248 5.49 2.71 -13.62
N GLN A 249 6.67 2.88 -13.02
CA GLN A 249 7.90 3.12 -13.77
C GLN A 249 8.58 1.78 -14.08
N PRO A 250 8.57 1.29 -15.34
CA PRO A 250 9.15 -0.01 -15.70
C PRO A 250 10.62 -0.12 -15.29
N ILE A 251 11.39 0.93 -15.49
CA ILE A 251 12.81 1.01 -15.14
C ILE A 251 13.04 0.73 -13.65
N PHE A 252 12.13 1.17 -12.77
CA PHE A 252 12.25 0.94 -11.33
C PHE A 252 12.20 -0.56 -10.97
N ILE A 253 11.27 -1.31 -11.54
CA ILE A 253 11.15 -2.75 -11.27
C ILE A 253 12.37 -3.52 -11.81
N GLU A 254 12.88 -3.13 -12.96
CA GLU A 254 14.09 -3.74 -13.56
C GLU A 254 15.34 -3.46 -12.73
N ASP A 255 15.53 -2.21 -12.32
CA ASP A 255 16.65 -1.80 -11.46
C ASP A 255 16.57 -2.45 -10.09
N LEU A 256 15.37 -2.57 -9.52
CA LEU A 256 15.14 -3.27 -8.26
C LEU A 256 15.53 -4.76 -8.36
N LYS A 257 15.12 -5.46 -9.42
CA LYS A 257 15.52 -6.85 -9.68
C LYS A 257 17.03 -6.97 -9.85
N SER A 258 17.64 -6.01 -10.53
CA SER A 258 19.09 -5.96 -10.73
C SER A 258 19.84 -5.77 -9.41
N GLU A 259 19.35 -4.89 -8.54
CA GLU A 259 19.92 -4.68 -7.21
C GLU A 259 19.72 -5.90 -6.29
N MET A 260 18.57 -6.55 -6.33
CA MET A 260 18.34 -7.80 -5.62
C MET A 260 19.33 -8.89 -6.03
N LYS A 261 19.63 -8.97 -7.33
CA LYS A 261 20.67 -9.87 -7.85
C LYS A 261 22.05 -9.52 -7.29
N ARG A 262 22.39 -8.23 -7.24
CA ARG A 262 23.66 -7.75 -6.70
C ARG A 262 23.80 -8.09 -5.22
N LEU A 263 22.78 -7.84 -4.42
CA LEU A 263 22.75 -8.20 -3.00
C LEU A 263 22.92 -9.70 -2.78
N SER A 264 22.27 -10.52 -3.59
CA SER A 264 22.43 -11.97 -3.51
C SER A 264 23.87 -12.42 -3.80
N ILE A 265 24.54 -11.84 -4.80
CA ILE A 265 25.94 -12.13 -5.11
C ILE A 265 26.87 -11.69 -3.97
N GLU A 266 26.64 -10.52 -3.38
CA GLU A 266 27.41 -10.04 -2.22
C GLU A 266 27.24 -11.02 -1.04
N LEU A 267 26.03 -11.47 -0.75
CA LEU A 267 25.74 -12.37 0.34
C LEU A 267 26.34 -13.77 0.12
N ILE A 268 26.34 -14.29 -1.13
CA ILE A 268 27.00 -15.55 -1.48
C ILE A 268 28.52 -15.47 -1.19
N LYS A 269 29.15 -14.36 -1.55
CA LYS A 269 30.57 -14.14 -1.26
C LYS A 269 30.87 -14.11 0.23
N GLU A 270 29.98 -13.50 1.03
CA GLU A 270 30.11 -13.39 2.47
C GLU A 270 29.88 -14.73 3.19
N THR A 271 28.83 -15.45 2.80
CA THR A 271 28.36 -16.64 3.55
C THR A 271 28.80 -17.97 2.93
N GLY A 272 29.16 -17.99 1.65
CA GLY A 272 29.54 -19.19 0.89
C GLY A 272 28.42 -20.19 0.65
N LYS A 273 27.15 -19.89 1.00
CA LYS A 273 26.11 -20.93 1.12
C LYS A 273 24.81 -20.71 0.37
N ILE A 274 24.51 -19.53 -0.13
CA ILE A 274 23.15 -19.24 -0.62
C ILE A 274 23.17 -18.92 -2.11
N GLU A 275 23.21 -19.97 -2.94
CA GLU A 275 23.04 -19.79 -4.38
C GLU A 275 21.59 -19.41 -4.74
N ASN A 276 21.44 -18.21 -5.33
CA ASN A 276 20.25 -17.80 -6.08
C ASN A 276 18.89 -17.78 -5.34
N LEU A 277 18.84 -17.55 -4.03
CA LEU A 277 17.57 -17.45 -3.29
C LEU A 277 16.66 -16.35 -3.83
N TYR A 278 17.21 -15.21 -4.28
CA TYR A 278 16.41 -14.14 -4.89
C TYR A 278 15.66 -14.57 -6.16
N LYS A 279 16.13 -15.60 -6.87
CA LYS A 279 15.43 -16.14 -8.06
C LYS A 279 14.13 -16.88 -7.71
N LYS A 280 13.97 -17.26 -6.46
CA LYS A 280 12.76 -17.95 -5.99
C LYS A 280 11.61 -16.97 -5.77
N TRP A 281 11.88 -15.71 -5.45
CA TRP A 281 10.84 -14.72 -5.24
C TRP A 281 10.50 -14.01 -6.54
N ASN A 282 9.28 -14.18 -7.02
CA ASN A 282 8.78 -13.48 -8.20
C ASN A 282 8.43 -12.04 -7.82
N ILE A 283 9.31 -11.08 -8.13
CA ILE A 283 9.10 -9.67 -7.84
C ILE A 283 8.46 -8.99 -9.05
N GLY A 284 7.36 -8.29 -8.84
CA GLY A 284 6.64 -7.58 -9.89
C GLY A 284 5.81 -6.41 -9.38
N PRO A 285 5.22 -5.60 -10.26
CA PRO A 285 4.33 -4.53 -9.89
C PRO A 285 2.96 -5.07 -9.49
N CYS A 286 2.23 -4.33 -8.63
CA CYS A 286 0.80 -4.49 -8.45
C CYS A 286 0.04 -4.12 -9.73
N LYS A 287 -1.14 -4.71 -9.94
CA LYS A 287 -1.98 -4.49 -11.12
C LYS A 287 -2.84 -3.23 -11.01
N PHE A 288 -3.38 -2.94 -9.82
CA PHE A 288 -4.48 -1.97 -9.69
C PHE A 288 -4.06 -0.57 -9.26
N PHE A 289 -2.81 -0.36 -8.90
CA PHE A 289 -2.26 0.96 -8.54
C PHE A 289 -3.20 1.79 -7.63
N ASN A 290 -3.81 2.82 -8.21
CA ASN A 290 -4.65 3.78 -7.50
C ASN A 290 -6.07 3.27 -7.18
N ASP A 291 -6.51 2.17 -7.77
CA ASP A 291 -7.84 1.61 -7.58
C ASP A 291 -7.84 0.38 -6.64
N SER A 292 -6.65 -0.02 -6.19
CA SER A 292 -6.46 -1.20 -5.33
C SER A 292 -7.24 -1.13 -4.02
N GLY A 293 -7.33 0.05 -3.39
CA GLY A 293 -8.03 0.23 -2.11
C GLY A 293 -9.52 -0.11 -2.21
N GLN A 294 -10.22 0.46 -3.20
CA GLN A 294 -11.65 0.19 -3.39
C GLN A 294 -11.93 -1.26 -3.81
N ILE A 295 -11.10 -1.84 -4.68
CA ILE A 295 -11.23 -3.23 -5.15
C ILE A 295 -11.02 -4.20 -3.98
N GLY A 296 -9.95 -4.03 -3.22
CA GLY A 296 -9.63 -4.89 -2.09
C GLY A 296 -10.61 -4.77 -0.94
N ALA A 297 -11.18 -3.59 -0.71
CA ALA A 297 -12.23 -3.39 0.29
C ALA A 297 -13.49 -4.21 -0.05
N ILE A 298 -13.84 -4.33 -1.33
CA ILE A 298 -14.94 -5.19 -1.77
C ILE A 298 -14.60 -6.67 -1.56
N TYR A 299 -13.40 -7.09 -1.92
CA TYR A 299 -13.00 -8.47 -1.70
C TYR A 299 -12.98 -8.83 -0.20
N ASN A 300 -12.52 -7.91 0.65
CA ASN A 300 -12.64 -8.06 2.09
C ASN A 300 -14.10 -8.25 2.53
N TYR A 301 -15.02 -7.44 1.98
CA TYR A 301 -16.45 -7.57 2.24
C TYR A 301 -16.99 -8.95 1.82
N ILE A 302 -16.66 -9.41 0.62
CA ILE A 302 -17.09 -10.71 0.08
C ILE A 302 -16.60 -11.85 0.95
N VAL A 303 -15.31 -11.88 1.28
CA VAL A 303 -14.71 -12.96 2.08
C VAL A 303 -15.29 -12.99 3.49
N ARG A 304 -15.53 -11.84 4.12
CA ARG A 304 -16.05 -11.78 5.49
C ARG A 304 -17.52 -12.13 5.60
N ASN A 305 -18.28 -12.01 4.54
CA ASN A 305 -19.70 -12.35 4.48
C ASN A 305 -19.96 -13.68 3.76
N GLU A 306 -18.90 -14.44 3.43
CA GLU A 306 -18.98 -15.77 2.80
C GLU A 306 -19.80 -15.80 1.49
N LEU A 307 -19.62 -14.82 0.58
CA LEU A 307 -20.45 -14.60 -0.62
C LEU A 307 -19.85 -15.15 -1.92
#